data_cadfa51cd1bc399a7ad8aa29c9381b74
#
_entry.id   cadfa51cd1bc399a7ad8aa29c9381b74
#
_cell.length_a   1.000
_cell.length_b   1.000
_cell.length_c   1.000
_cell.angle_alpha   90.00
_cell.angle_beta   90.00
_cell.angle_gamma   90.00
#
_symmetry.space_group_name_H-M   'P 1'
#
loop_
_entity.id
_entity.type
_entity.pdbx_description
1 polymer ?
#
loop_
_entity_poly.entity_id
_entity_poly.type
_entity_poly.pdbx_seq_one_letter_code
_entity_poly.pdbx_strand_id
1 'polypeptide(L)'
;MIIKHRGIEPTIDPSTYVAPTAAIIGDVKIGAHAKVMFGAVINSEGSRICIGENVIISENVVIRATAAGNKDHPINIGDNVFIGPHSTILGATLEPCSYIATGVTVLQGAKSALGP
;
A
#
# COMPACT_ATOMS: atom_id res chain seq x y z
N MET A 1 -3.09 -13.57 -1.52
CA MET A 1 -2.46 -14.02 -2.77
C MET A 1 -1.23 -13.18 -3.05
N ILE A 2 -0.08 -13.81 -3.14
CA ILE A 2 1.19 -13.14 -3.38
C ILE A 2 1.58 -13.42 -4.82
N ILE A 3 1.75 -12.37 -5.63
CA ILE A 3 1.91 -12.50 -7.07
C ILE A 3 3.22 -11.85 -7.51
N LYS A 4 4.05 -12.64 -8.20
CA LYS A 4 5.24 -12.14 -8.86
C LYS A 4 4.83 -11.32 -10.10
N HIS A 5 5.40 -10.15 -10.26
CA HIS A 5 5.11 -9.27 -11.40
C HIS A 5 6.40 -8.63 -11.89
N ARG A 6 6.61 -8.67 -13.20
CA ARG A 6 7.83 -8.15 -13.83
C ARG A 6 9.10 -8.73 -13.21
N GLY A 7 9.05 -10.01 -12.86
CA GLY A 7 10.19 -10.72 -12.28
C GLY A 7 10.44 -10.44 -10.80
N ILE A 8 9.60 -9.66 -10.13
CA ILE A 8 9.79 -9.28 -8.72
C ILE A 8 8.65 -9.82 -7.87
N GLU A 9 9.00 -10.44 -6.76
CA GLU A 9 8.04 -10.93 -5.78
C GLU A 9 7.96 -9.98 -4.59
N PRO A 10 6.79 -9.85 -3.97
CA PRO A 10 6.67 -9.09 -2.73
C PRO A 10 7.55 -9.65 -1.62
N THR A 11 8.07 -8.75 -0.81
CA THR A 11 8.81 -9.08 0.41
C THR A 11 7.98 -8.63 1.60
N ILE A 12 7.49 -9.59 2.38
CA ILE A 12 6.56 -9.33 3.48
C ILE A 12 7.16 -9.90 4.76
N ASP A 13 7.24 -9.06 5.80
CA ASP A 13 7.73 -9.53 7.08
C ASP A 13 6.85 -10.67 7.61
N PRO A 14 7.45 -11.74 8.16
CA PRO A 14 6.67 -12.89 8.63
C PRO A 14 5.63 -12.58 9.71
N SER A 15 5.79 -11.49 10.45
CA SER A 15 4.82 -11.10 11.48
C SER A 15 3.58 -10.41 10.90
N THR A 16 3.59 -10.06 9.63
CA THR A 16 2.48 -9.35 9.00
C THR A 16 1.38 -10.33 8.60
N TYR A 17 0.14 -9.97 8.91
CA TYR A 17 -1.03 -10.75 8.51
C TYR A 17 -1.47 -10.34 7.11
N VAL A 18 -1.66 -11.32 6.25
CA VAL A 18 -2.22 -11.11 4.90
C VAL A 18 -3.47 -11.96 4.79
N ALA A 19 -4.62 -11.33 4.60
CA ALA A 19 -5.89 -12.04 4.47
C ALA A 19 -5.89 -12.91 3.20
N PRO A 20 -6.61 -14.04 3.21
CA PRO A 20 -6.61 -14.96 2.06
C PRO A 20 -7.10 -14.34 0.76
N THR A 21 -7.98 -13.34 0.84
CA THR A 21 -8.54 -12.68 -0.34
C THR A 21 -7.79 -11.41 -0.74
N ALA A 22 -6.75 -11.05 -0.01
CA ALA A 22 -5.89 -9.92 -0.40
C ALA A 22 -4.96 -10.34 -1.54
N ALA A 23 -4.61 -9.39 -2.40
CA ALA A 23 -3.64 -9.61 -3.47
C ALA A 23 -2.49 -8.63 -3.33
N ILE A 24 -1.27 -9.12 -3.28
CA ILE A 24 -0.06 -8.31 -3.19
C ILE A 24 0.81 -8.67 -4.39
N ILE A 25 1.07 -7.68 -5.24
CA ILE A 25 1.56 -7.91 -6.60
C ILE A 25 2.84 -7.12 -6.84
N GLY A 26 3.92 -7.81 -7.16
CA GLY A 26 5.14 -7.23 -7.68
C GLY A 26 6.08 -6.66 -6.62
N ASP A 27 6.70 -5.54 -6.91
CA ASP A 27 7.73 -4.93 -6.07
C ASP A 27 7.11 -4.19 -4.89
N VAL A 28 6.70 -4.97 -3.89
CA VAL A 28 6.06 -4.49 -2.67
C VAL A 28 6.87 -4.96 -1.48
N LYS A 29 7.20 -4.03 -0.59
CA LYS A 29 7.83 -4.33 0.70
C LYS A 29 6.90 -3.94 1.81
N ILE A 30 6.64 -4.88 2.72
CA ILE A 30 5.79 -4.62 3.88
C ILE A 30 6.56 -4.95 5.15
N GLY A 31 6.63 -4.01 6.07
CA GLY A 31 7.33 -4.14 7.33
C GLY A 31 6.59 -5.03 8.33
N ALA A 32 7.09 -5.05 9.56
CA ALA A 32 6.61 -5.93 10.62
C ALA A 32 5.25 -5.51 11.16
N HIS A 33 4.48 -6.48 11.64
CA HIS A 33 3.24 -6.27 12.39
C HIS A 33 2.18 -5.45 11.62
N ALA A 34 2.20 -5.50 10.30
CA ALA A 34 1.16 -4.90 9.49
C ALA A 34 -0.02 -5.86 9.34
N LYS A 35 -1.14 -5.34 8.87
CA LYS A 35 -2.33 -6.14 8.57
C LYS A 35 -2.88 -5.72 7.22
N VAL A 36 -2.94 -6.68 6.31
CA VAL A 36 -3.56 -6.49 4.99
C VAL A 36 -4.86 -7.26 5.00
N MET A 37 -5.96 -6.55 4.99
CA MET A 37 -7.27 -7.14 5.25
C MET A 37 -7.93 -7.66 3.97
N PHE A 38 -9.12 -8.23 4.12
CA PHE A 38 -9.82 -8.96 3.07
C PHE A 38 -10.15 -8.07 1.88
N GLY A 39 -9.85 -8.56 0.69
CA GLY A 39 -10.15 -7.84 -0.55
C GLY A 39 -9.20 -6.69 -0.89
N ALA A 40 -8.20 -6.40 -0.06
CA ALA A 40 -7.22 -5.37 -0.38
C ALA A 40 -6.36 -5.78 -1.57
N VAL A 41 -6.03 -4.81 -2.42
CA VAL A 41 -5.17 -5.04 -3.59
C VAL A 41 -4.01 -4.05 -3.53
N ILE A 42 -2.79 -4.58 -3.50
CA ILE A 42 -1.57 -3.78 -3.46
C ILE A 42 -0.78 -4.14 -4.71
N ASN A 43 -0.72 -3.22 -5.66
CA ASN A 43 -0.15 -3.48 -6.98
C ASN A 43 0.95 -2.46 -7.29
N SER A 44 2.18 -2.94 -7.37
CA SER A 44 3.31 -2.07 -7.70
C SER A 44 3.31 -1.61 -9.15
N GLU A 45 2.63 -2.35 -10.04
CA GLU A 45 2.63 -2.12 -11.47
C GLU A 45 4.08 -2.00 -12.00
N GLY A 46 4.45 -0.92 -12.63
CA GLY A 46 5.80 -0.71 -13.11
C GLY A 46 6.69 0.11 -12.17
N SER A 47 6.29 0.29 -10.94
CA SER A 47 7.03 1.07 -9.95
C SER A 47 7.29 0.23 -8.69
N ARG A 48 7.20 0.83 -7.50
CA ARG A 48 7.43 0.11 -6.26
C ARG A 48 6.57 0.67 -5.13
N ILE A 49 6.33 -0.17 -4.14
CA ILE A 49 5.56 0.18 -2.94
C ILE A 49 6.36 -0.24 -1.72
N CYS A 50 6.59 0.72 -0.80
CA CYS A 50 7.21 0.46 0.49
C CYS A 50 6.22 0.81 1.59
N ILE A 51 5.90 -0.16 2.43
CA ILE A 51 4.95 -0.02 3.53
C ILE A 51 5.70 -0.30 4.83
N GLY A 52 5.60 0.62 5.79
CA GLY A 52 6.30 0.52 7.04
C GLY A 52 5.71 -0.50 8.01
N GLU A 53 6.05 -0.34 9.30
CA GLU A 53 5.61 -1.24 10.37
C GLU A 53 4.29 -0.79 10.95
N ASN A 54 3.52 -1.74 11.49
CA ASN A 54 2.26 -1.47 12.17
C ASN A 54 1.25 -0.71 11.30
N VAL A 55 1.25 -0.97 10.00
CA VAL A 55 0.30 -0.36 9.08
C VAL A 55 -0.93 -1.24 8.97
N ILE A 56 -2.10 -0.63 9.02
CA ILE A 56 -3.36 -1.35 8.83
C ILE A 56 -3.95 -0.93 7.48
N ILE A 57 -4.08 -1.90 6.60
CA ILE A 57 -4.69 -1.72 5.29
C ILE A 57 -6.02 -2.46 5.33
N SER A 58 -7.10 -1.69 5.43
CA SER A 58 -8.43 -2.22 5.69
C SER A 58 -9.04 -2.90 4.46
N GLU A 59 -10.25 -3.41 4.62
CA GLU A 59 -10.94 -4.17 3.59
C GLU A 59 -11.14 -3.35 2.31
N ASN A 60 -10.90 -4.00 1.18
CA ASN A 60 -11.14 -3.45 -0.16
C ASN A 60 -10.38 -2.16 -0.47
N VAL A 61 -9.26 -1.94 0.20
CA VAL A 61 -8.35 -0.84 -0.13
C VAL A 61 -7.59 -1.20 -1.40
N VAL A 62 -7.41 -0.22 -2.29
CA VAL A 62 -6.57 -0.36 -3.47
C VAL A 62 -5.36 0.55 -3.32
N ILE A 63 -4.18 -0.02 -3.36
CA ILE A 63 -2.92 0.71 -3.32
C ILE A 63 -2.21 0.41 -4.62
N ARG A 64 -2.00 1.43 -5.46
CA ARG A 64 -1.40 1.24 -6.76
C ARG A 64 -0.33 2.29 -7.02
N ALA A 65 0.89 1.83 -7.24
CA ALA A 65 1.95 2.65 -7.79
C ALA A 65 1.82 2.67 -9.30
N THR A 66 2.31 3.71 -9.93
CA THR A 66 2.24 3.83 -11.39
C THR A 66 3.56 4.31 -11.94
N ALA A 67 3.85 3.84 -13.15
CA ALA A 67 4.90 4.41 -13.98
C ALA A 67 4.26 4.75 -15.31
N ALA A 68 4.07 6.05 -15.56
CA ALA A 68 3.40 6.53 -16.76
C ALA A 68 4.38 7.42 -17.55
N GLY A 69 4.72 6.98 -18.76
CA GLY A 69 5.70 7.69 -19.57
C GLY A 69 7.06 7.69 -18.90
N ASN A 70 7.62 8.88 -18.72
CA ASN A 70 8.92 9.04 -18.06
C ASN A 70 8.80 9.30 -16.56
N LYS A 71 7.60 9.23 -16.01
CA LYS A 71 7.36 9.51 -14.59
C LYS A 71 7.05 8.26 -13.82
N ASP A 72 7.70 8.15 -12.67
CA ASP A 72 7.55 7.07 -11.74
C ASP A 72 6.81 7.62 -10.52
N HIS A 73 5.69 6.99 -10.16
CA HIS A 73 4.90 7.36 -8.99
C HIS A 73 4.87 6.21 -8.00
N PRO A 74 5.98 6.00 -7.26
CA PRO A 74 6.01 4.97 -6.23
C PRO A 74 5.12 5.36 -5.05
N ILE A 75 4.85 4.38 -4.21
CA ILE A 75 4.13 4.60 -2.97
C ILE A 75 5.06 4.36 -1.79
N ASN A 76 5.07 5.31 -0.86
CA ASN A 76 5.80 5.18 0.40
C ASN A 76 4.82 5.45 1.53
N ILE A 77 4.59 4.42 2.35
CA ILE A 77 3.69 4.51 3.50
C ILE A 77 4.52 4.34 4.75
N GLY A 78 4.52 5.36 5.60
CA GLY A 78 5.27 5.36 6.85
C GLY A 78 4.71 4.39 7.87
N ASP A 79 5.37 4.34 9.04
CA ASP A 79 4.94 3.46 10.12
C ASP A 79 3.65 3.98 10.78
N ASN A 80 2.89 3.07 11.37
CA ASN A 80 1.71 3.39 12.17
C ASN A 80 0.64 4.16 11.37
N VAL A 81 0.45 3.79 10.11
CA VAL A 81 -0.57 4.39 9.25
C VAL A 81 -1.80 3.50 9.25
N PHE A 82 -2.97 4.11 9.34
CA PHE A 82 -4.24 3.43 9.18
C PHE A 82 -4.91 3.88 7.90
N ILE A 83 -5.29 2.92 7.05
CA ILE A 83 -6.00 3.19 5.80
C ILE A 83 -7.38 2.57 5.90
N GLY A 84 -8.41 3.41 5.92
CA GLY A 84 -9.79 2.99 6.10
C GLY A 84 -10.33 2.20 4.91
N PRO A 85 -11.40 1.40 5.14
CA PRO A 85 -11.96 0.56 4.08
C PRO A 85 -12.38 1.34 2.84
N HIS A 86 -12.26 0.68 1.69
CA HIS A 86 -12.65 1.23 0.38
C HIS A 86 -11.87 2.49 -0.04
N SER A 87 -10.74 2.76 0.59
CA SER A 87 -9.87 3.86 0.18
C SER A 87 -9.01 3.45 -0.99
N THR A 88 -8.58 4.43 -1.77
CA THR A 88 -7.71 4.22 -2.94
C THR A 88 -6.50 5.12 -2.82
N ILE A 89 -5.30 4.52 -2.87
CA ILE A 89 -4.03 5.25 -2.79
C ILE A 89 -3.31 5.07 -4.12
N LEU A 90 -3.11 6.16 -4.83
CA LEU A 90 -2.42 6.17 -6.11
C LEU A 90 -1.11 6.93 -5.98
N GLY A 91 0.01 6.27 -6.26
CA GLY A 91 1.32 6.90 -6.38
C GLY A 91 1.64 8.02 -5.40
N ALA A 92 1.40 7.83 -4.12
CA ALA A 92 1.47 8.88 -3.11
C ALA A 92 2.38 8.49 -1.95
N THR A 93 2.73 9.48 -1.13
CA THR A 93 3.48 9.27 0.12
C THR A 93 2.55 9.56 1.30
N LEU A 94 2.42 8.59 2.20
CA LEU A 94 1.69 8.76 3.45
C LEU A 94 2.70 8.86 4.59
N GLU A 95 2.70 9.99 5.27
CA GLU A 95 3.61 10.23 6.39
C GLU A 95 3.29 9.29 7.56
N PRO A 96 4.27 9.01 8.44
CA PRO A 96 4.01 8.19 9.62
C PRO A 96 2.86 8.73 10.45
N CYS A 97 2.11 7.81 11.05
CA CYS A 97 0.96 8.12 11.91
C CYS A 97 -0.19 8.83 11.19
N SER A 98 -0.25 8.72 9.86
CA SER A 98 -1.38 9.24 9.09
C SER A 98 -2.62 8.39 9.29
N TYR A 99 -3.77 9.01 9.19
CA TYR A 99 -5.06 8.33 9.24
C TYR A 99 -5.84 8.66 7.98
N ILE A 100 -6.14 7.65 7.19
CA ILE A 100 -6.94 7.81 5.98
C ILE A 100 -8.34 7.27 6.27
N ALA A 101 -9.33 8.15 6.19
CA ALA A 101 -10.70 7.80 6.50
C ALA A 101 -11.29 6.85 5.45
N THR A 102 -12.45 6.29 5.75
CA THR A 102 -13.16 5.38 4.85
C THR A 102 -13.48 6.05 3.52
N GLY A 103 -13.20 5.36 2.42
CA GLY A 103 -13.60 5.82 1.08
C GLY A 103 -12.81 7.00 0.54
N VAL A 104 -11.65 7.31 1.12
CA VAL A 104 -10.82 8.43 0.66
C VAL A 104 -10.00 8.01 -0.55
N THR A 105 -9.86 8.91 -1.51
CA THR A 105 -8.96 8.73 -2.65
C THR A 105 -7.79 9.68 -2.53
N VAL A 106 -6.56 9.13 -2.51
CA VAL A 106 -5.33 9.92 -2.50
C VAL A 106 -4.71 9.81 -3.89
N LEU A 107 -4.53 10.96 -4.53
CA LEU A 107 -4.09 11.00 -5.93
C LEU A 107 -2.57 10.94 -6.05
N GLN A 108 -2.10 10.64 -7.28
CA GLN A 108 -0.68 10.58 -7.60
C GLN A 108 0.05 11.86 -7.23
N GLY A 109 1.23 11.69 -6.64
CA GLY A 109 2.05 12.82 -6.22
C GLY A 109 1.59 13.51 -4.96
N ALA A 110 0.48 13.11 -4.37
CA ALA A 110 0.00 13.69 -3.12
C ALA A 110 0.88 13.24 -1.96
N LYS A 111 0.91 14.05 -0.92
CA LYS A 111 1.62 13.74 0.31
C LYS A 111 0.71 14.08 1.48
N SER A 112 0.32 13.06 2.24
CA SER A 112 -0.51 13.30 3.41
C SER A 112 0.37 13.69 4.59
N ALA A 113 -0.12 14.63 5.39
CA ALA A 113 0.48 14.96 6.66
C ALA A 113 -0.12 14.08 7.76
N LEU A 114 0.25 14.35 9.01
CA LEU A 114 -0.33 13.66 10.17
C LEU A 114 -1.82 13.94 10.27
N GLY A 115 -2.56 12.87 10.51
CA GLY A 115 -3.97 12.94 10.71
C GLY A 115 -4.75 13.13 9.41
N PRO A 116 -6.04 13.18 9.51
CA PRO A 116 -6.90 13.36 8.35
C PRO A 116 -6.83 14.75 7.79
#